data_e3f58f75e5cac2fdbfffd309ce78fe61
#
_entry.id   e3f58f75e5cac2fdbfffd309ce78fe61
#
_cell.length_a   1.000
_cell.length_b   1.000
_cell.length_c   1.000
_cell.angle_alpha   90.00
_cell.angle_beta   90.00
_cell.angle_gamma   90.00
#
_symmetry.space_group_name_H-M   'P 1'
#
loop_
_entity.id
_entity.type
_entity.pdbx_description
1 polymer ?
#
loop_
_entity_poly.entity_id
_entity_poly.type
_entity_poly.pdbx_seq_one_letter_code
_entity_poly.pdbx_strand_id
1 'polypeptide(L)'
;MLLAGGQGSRLYVLTGDMAKPAVPFGGKFRIIDFPLSNCANSGIDTVGVLTQYRPLELNSYIGNGQPWELDRLDGGVHILPPYQSATGASWYKGTANAIYQNIGFVDLYDPEYVAVLSGDHIYKMDYAVMLRRHKETGAACTIAVMEVPWAEASRFGIMSVDGEDRITEFAEKPKEPKSNLASMGIYIFTWSKLREYLVADEADPTSENDFGKNIIPAMLGAGEKLMAYRFHGYWKDVGTINSLWDANMDLSLIHI
;
A
#
# COMPACT_ATOMS: atom_id res chain seq x y z
N MET A 1 -2.39 -6.56 -3.93
CA MET A 1 -2.79 -5.36 -4.69
C MET A 1 -1.81 -4.25 -4.35
N LEU A 2 -1.07 -3.73 -5.34
CA LEU A 2 0.00 -2.76 -5.17
C LEU A 2 -0.44 -1.39 -5.74
N LEU A 3 -0.62 -0.41 -4.86
CA LEU A 3 -1.06 0.94 -5.21
C LEU A 3 0.11 1.75 -5.77
N ALA A 4 0.16 1.93 -7.07
CA ALA A 4 1.27 2.58 -7.80
C ALA A 4 0.81 3.78 -8.66
N GLY A 5 -0.38 4.30 -8.42
CA GLY A 5 -1.01 5.38 -9.21
C GLY A 5 -0.71 6.81 -8.77
N GLY A 6 0.07 7.01 -7.71
CA GLY A 6 0.33 8.33 -7.12
C GLY A 6 1.17 9.25 -8.01
N GLN A 7 0.79 10.53 -8.07
CA GLN A 7 1.47 11.56 -8.88
C GLN A 7 2.87 11.92 -8.37
N GLY A 8 3.11 11.86 -7.04
CA GLY A 8 4.41 12.19 -6.45
C GLY A 8 4.84 13.64 -6.62
N SER A 9 3.90 14.58 -6.66
CA SER A 9 4.14 16.01 -6.97
C SER A 9 5.24 16.70 -6.14
N ARG A 10 5.50 16.20 -4.91
CA ARG A 10 6.56 16.72 -4.02
C ARG A 10 7.99 16.30 -4.44
N LEU A 11 8.14 15.45 -5.45
CA LEU A 11 9.43 15.10 -6.07
C LEU A 11 9.74 15.97 -7.30
N TYR A 12 8.87 16.93 -7.62
CA TYR A 12 9.05 17.96 -8.66
C TYR A 12 9.51 17.37 -10.00
N VAL A 13 10.71 17.73 -10.43
CA VAL A 13 11.28 17.35 -11.73
C VAL A 13 11.46 15.83 -11.89
N LEU A 14 11.62 15.08 -10.80
CA LEU A 14 11.78 13.62 -10.84
C LEU A 14 10.50 12.88 -11.24
N THR A 15 9.36 13.52 -11.06
CA THR A 15 8.04 12.95 -11.38
C THR A 15 7.29 13.73 -12.46
N GLY A 16 7.98 14.61 -13.18
CA GLY A 16 7.42 15.35 -14.31
C GLY A 16 6.90 14.44 -15.41
N ASP A 17 7.70 13.44 -15.78
CA ASP A 17 7.42 12.54 -16.89
C ASP A 17 7.17 11.07 -16.47
N MET A 18 7.34 10.73 -15.20
CA MET A 18 7.15 9.37 -14.69
C MET A 18 6.39 9.33 -13.37
N ALA A 19 5.76 8.19 -13.06
CA ALA A 19 5.13 7.94 -11.77
C ALA A 19 6.18 7.80 -10.65
N LYS A 20 5.84 8.20 -9.41
CA LYS A 20 6.74 8.09 -8.25
C LYS A 20 7.36 6.68 -8.09
N PRO A 21 6.61 5.57 -8.23
CA PRO A 21 7.19 4.23 -8.11
C PRO A 21 8.27 3.91 -9.16
N ALA A 22 8.29 4.62 -10.28
CA ALA A 22 9.28 4.45 -11.34
C ALA A 22 10.58 5.24 -11.12
N VAL A 23 10.63 6.11 -10.11
CA VAL A 23 11.82 6.94 -9.82
C VAL A 23 13.01 6.04 -9.48
N PRO A 24 14.18 6.27 -10.10
CA PRO A 24 15.40 5.53 -9.82
C PRO A 24 15.84 5.65 -8.36
N PHE A 25 16.38 4.55 -7.83
CA PHE A 25 16.86 4.43 -6.46
C PHE A 25 18.12 3.57 -6.41
N GLY A 26 19.13 4.02 -5.65
CA GLY A 26 20.38 3.26 -5.47
C GLY A 26 21.18 3.02 -6.75
N GLY A 27 20.95 3.81 -7.81
CA GLY A 27 21.65 3.73 -9.10
C GLY A 27 21.27 2.55 -9.99
N LYS A 28 20.60 1.51 -9.46
CA LYS A 28 20.26 0.28 -10.20
C LYS A 28 18.76 -0.04 -10.16
N PHE A 29 18.12 0.28 -9.05
CA PHE A 29 16.72 -0.07 -8.78
C PHE A 29 15.79 1.12 -9.02
N ARG A 30 14.49 0.84 -8.94
CA ARG A 30 13.42 1.83 -8.82
C ARG A 30 12.66 1.61 -7.51
N ILE A 31 11.88 2.58 -7.06
CA ILE A 31 11.13 2.46 -5.80
C ILE A 31 10.23 1.22 -5.81
N ILE A 32 9.60 0.90 -6.94
CA ILE A 32 8.70 -0.25 -7.11
C ILE A 32 9.37 -1.61 -6.88
N ASP A 33 10.70 -1.70 -7.04
CA ASP A 33 11.43 -2.95 -6.82
C ASP A 33 11.30 -3.47 -5.39
N PHE A 34 11.19 -2.59 -4.42
CA PHE A 34 11.10 -2.98 -3.01
C PHE A 34 9.80 -3.75 -2.71
N PRO A 35 8.60 -3.21 -2.97
CA PRO A 35 7.38 -3.96 -2.72
C PRO A 35 7.23 -5.19 -3.63
N LEU A 36 7.68 -5.18 -4.89
CA LEU A 36 7.64 -6.37 -5.74
C LEU A 36 8.59 -7.46 -5.25
N SER A 37 9.82 -7.12 -4.84
CA SER A 37 10.76 -8.05 -4.23
C SER A 37 10.23 -8.61 -2.91
N ASN A 38 9.59 -7.76 -2.08
CA ASN A 38 8.96 -8.22 -0.85
C ASN A 38 7.82 -9.20 -1.13
N CYS A 39 6.99 -8.96 -2.17
CA CYS A 39 5.95 -9.92 -2.59
C CYS A 39 6.56 -11.28 -2.95
N ALA A 40 7.53 -11.30 -3.87
CA ALA A 40 8.19 -12.52 -4.32
C ALA A 40 8.85 -13.28 -3.14
N ASN A 41 9.61 -12.58 -2.29
CA ASN A 41 10.27 -13.15 -1.13
C ASN A 41 9.31 -13.63 -0.02
N SER A 42 8.07 -13.13 -0.02
CA SER A 42 7.01 -13.55 0.92
C SER A 42 6.11 -14.66 0.37
N GLY A 43 6.42 -15.20 -0.83
CA GLY A 43 5.61 -16.24 -1.46
C GLY A 43 4.29 -15.73 -2.05
N ILE A 44 4.15 -14.42 -2.27
CA ILE A 44 3.02 -13.84 -3.00
C ILE A 44 3.35 -13.92 -4.49
N ASP A 45 2.61 -14.75 -5.20
CA ASP A 45 2.83 -15.07 -6.62
C ASP A 45 1.85 -14.38 -7.57
N THR A 46 0.84 -13.74 -7.06
CA THR A 46 -0.16 -12.97 -7.84
C THR A 46 -0.20 -11.52 -7.36
N VAL A 47 0.21 -10.60 -8.22
CA VAL A 47 0.32 -9.17 -7.87
C VAL A 47 -0.40 -8.31 -8.90
N GLY A 48 -1.48 -7.65 -8.49
CA GLY A 48 -2.13 -6.59 -9.28
C GLY A 48 -1.49 -5.24 -8.97
N VAL A 49 -0.87 -4.59 -9.95
CA VAL A 49 -0.27 -3.26 -9.83
C VAL A 49 -1.20 -2.21 -10.40
N LEU A 50 -1.77 -1.38 -9.54
CA LEU A 50 -2.73 -0.33 -9.92
C LEU A 50 -1.98 0.94 -10.34
N THR A 51 -1.96 1.21 -11.64
CA THR A 51 -1.23 2.35 -12.23
C THR A 51 -2.22 3.39 -12.76
N GLN A 52 -1.86 4.66 -12.70
CA GLN A 52 -2.72 5.73 -13.20
C GLN A 52 -1.92 6.91 -13.78
N TYR A 53 -1.11 7.58 -12.95
CA TYR A 53 -0.34 8.74 -13.37
C TYR A 53 0.92 8.32 -14.13
N ARG A 54 1.13 8.91 -15.34
CA ARG A 54 2.33 8.68 -16.18
C ARG A 54 2.78 7.21 -16.21
N PRO A 55 1.93 6.26 -16.61
CA PRO A 55 2.18 4.84 -16.39
C PRO A 55 3.21 4.23 -17.34
N LEU A 56 3.56 4.89 -18.45
CA LEU A 56 4.36 4.29 -19.54
C LEU A 56 5.70 3.73 -19.05
N GLU A 57 6.49 4.55 -18.37
CA GLU A 57 7.80 4.17 -17.82
C GLU A 57 7.67 3.04 -16.79
N LEU A 58 6.69 3.16 -15.88
CA LEU A 58 6.44 2.16 -14.85
C LEU A 58 6.02 0.82 -15.46
N ASN A 59 5.05 0.84 -16.38
CA ASN A 59 4.54 -0.37 -17.02
C ASN A 59 5.63 -1.06 -17.86
N SER A 60 6.43 -0.28 -18.59
CA SER A 60 7.56 -0.80 -19.37
C SER A 60 8.63 -1.42 -18.49
N TYR A 61 8.89 -0.84 -17.32
CA TYR A 61 9.86 -1.35 -16.36
C TYR A 61 9.41 -2.64 -15.69
N ILE A 62 8.15 -2.71 -15.26
CA ILE A 62 7.58 -3.92 -14.67
C ILE A 62 7.50 -5.05 -15.70
N GLY A 63 7.10 -4.73 -16.94
CA GLY A 63 6.96 -5.72 -18.00
C GLY A 63 6.05 -6.87 -17.59
N ASN A 64 6.55 -8.09 -17.75
CA ASN A 64 5.88 -9.32 -17.32
C ASN A 64 6.28 -9.81 -15.92
N GLY A 65 7.11 -9.05 -15.20
CA GLY A 65 7.53 -9.41 -13.83
C GLY A 65 8.74 -10.34 -13.71
N GLN A 66 9.40 -10.66 -14.82
CA GLN A 66 10.56 -11.56 -14.85
C GLN A 66 11.66 -11.23 -13.83
N PRO A 67 12.04 -9.96 -13.59
CA PRO A 67 13.08 -9.62 -12.61
C PRO A 67 12.75 -10.07 -11.16
N TRP A 68 11.48 -10.32 -10.86
CA TRP A 68 11.00 -10.75 -9.53
C TRP A 68 10.42 -12.18 -9.54
N GLU A 69 10.62 -12.95 -10.64
CA GLU A 69 10.05 -14.29 -10.82
C GLU A 69 8.50 -14.29 -10.73
N LEU A 70 7.89 -13.19 -11.17
CA LEU A 70 6.44 -12.99 -11.24
C LEU A 70 5.90 -13.13 -12.67
N ASP A 71 6.60 -13.83 -13.56
CA ASP A 71 6.23 -14.13 -14.96
C ASP A 71 5.56 -15.51 -15.10
N ARG A 72 4.72 -15.87 -14.14
CA ARG A 72 4.08 -17.18 -14.06
C ARG A 72 2.87 -17.27 -14.99
N LEU A 73 2.53 -18.50 -15.44
CA LEU A 73 1.32 -18.76 -16.23
C LEU A 73 0.05 -18.62 -15.38
N ASP A 74 0.12 -19.12 -14.13
CA ASP A 74 -0.97 -18.99 -13.16
C ASP A 74 -0.51 -17.99 -12.08
N GLY A 75 -1.17 -16.83 -12.01
CA GLY A 75 -0.75 -15.71 -11.18
C GLY A 75 0.18 -14.75 -11.93
N GLY A 76 1.28 -14.33 -11.29
CA GLY A 76 2.23 -13.36 -11.85
C GLY A 76 1.85 -11.92 -11.59
N VAL A 77 2.58 -10.99 -12.27
CA VAL A 77 2.27 -9.56 -12.16
C VAL A 77 1.29 -9.12 -13.24
N HIS A 78 0.27 -8.39 -12.84
CA HIS A 78 -0.75 -7.81 -13.72
C HIS A 78 -0.77 -6.29 -13.55
N ILE A 79 -0.69 -5.57 -14.66
CA ILE A 79 -0.85 -4.12 -14.66
C ILE A 79 -2.34 -3.81 -14.77
N LEU A 80 -2.87 -3.07 -13.81
CA LEU A 80 -4.28 -2.74 -13.70
C LEU A 80 -4.44 -1.20 -13.80
N PRO A 81 -4.55 -0.65 -15.01
CA PRO A 81 -4.90 0.76 -15.20
C PRO A 81 -6.40 0.98 -15.02
N PRO A 82 -6.87 2.20 -14.74
CA PRO A 82 -8.28 2.53 -14.84
C PRO A 82 -8.78 2.29 -16.26
N TYR A 83 -10.01 1.83 -16.40
CA TYR A 83 -10.58 1.45 -17.71
C TYR A 83 -11.96 2.07 -17.91
N GLN A 84 -12.39 2.09 -19.18
CA GLN A 84 -13.72 2.50 -19.56
C GLN A 84 -14.69 1.32 -19.37
N SER A 85 -15.71 1.51 -18.54
CA SER A 85 -16.84 0.59 -18.42
C SER A 85 -17.98 0.98 -19.37
N ALA A 86 -19.03 0.15 -19.46
CA ALA A 86 -20.23 0.47 -20.22
C ALA A 86 -20.94 1.75 -19.70
N THR A 87 -20.72 2.13 -18.46
CA THR A 87 -21.30 3.31 -17.82
C THR A 87 -20.41 4.55 -17.89
N GLY A 88 -19.20 4.45 -18.45
CA GLY A 88 -18.26 5.56 -18.62
C GLY A 88 -16.83 5.21 -18.26
N ALA A 89 -15.91 6.15 -18.54
CA ALA A 89 -14.53 6.08 -18.11
C ALA A 89 -14.38 6.82 -16.77
N SER A 90 -13.76 6.20 -15.79
CA SER A 90 -13.43 6.88 -14.54
C SER A 90 -12.00 6.57 -14.09
N TRP A 91 -11.25 7.63 -13.80
CA TRP A 91 -9.99 7.51 -13.08
C TRP A 91 -10.24 6.95 -11.68
N TYR A 92 -9.21 6.36 -11.08
CA TYR A 92 -9.29 5.99 -9.67
C TYR A 92 -9.48 7.26 -8.83
N LYS A 93 -10.61 7.34 -8.12
CA LYS A 93 -10.98 8.50 -7.31
C LYS A 93 -10.14 8.60 -6.03
N GLY A 94 -9.69 7.44 -5.52
CA GLY A 94 -8.89 7.29 -4.32
C GLY A 94 -8.30 5.89 -4.22
N THR A 95 -7.61 5.63 -3.12
CA THR A 95 -6.92 4.34 -2.89
C THR A 95 -7.89 3.17 -2.76
N ALA A 96 -9.03 3.37 -2.11
CA ALA A 96 -10.08 2.35 -1.97
C ALA A 96 -10.81 2.11 -3.30
N ASN A 97 -11.15 3.17 -4.04
CA ASN A 97 -11.78 3.04 -5.35
C ASN A 97 -10.89 2.29 -6.35
N ALA A 98 -9.57 2.44 -6.27
CA ALA A 98 -8.65 1.69 -7.12
C ALA A 98 -8.79 0.17 -6.91
N ILE A 99 -8.94 -0.29 -5.67
CA ILE A 99 -9.21 -1.70 -5.37
C ILE A 99 -10.63 -2.08 -5.78
N TYR A 100 -11.63 -1.23 -5.49
CA TYR A 100 -13.03 -1.46 -5.86
C TYR A 100 -13.21 -1.73 -7.35
N GLN A 101 -12.63 -0.89 -8.22
CA GLN A 101 -12.71 -1.08 -9.68
C GLN A 101 -12.10 -2.40 -10.15
N ASN A 102 -11.23 -3.01 -9.34
CA ASN A 102 -10.53 -4.25 -9.64
C ASN A 102 -11.00 -5.44 -8.77
N ILE A 103 -12.17 -5.35 -8.13
CA ILE A 103 -12.76 -6.48 -7.38
C ILE A 103 -12.84 -7.74 -8.24
N GLY A 104 -13.28 -7.61 -9.50
CA GLY A 104 -13.38 -8.73 -10.43
C GLY A 104 -12.04 -9.43 -10.70
N PHE A 105 -10.93 -8.68 -10.72
CA PHE A 105 -9.59 -9.28 -10.81
C PHE A 105 -9.26 -10.09 -9.56
N VAL A 106 -9.57 -9.57 -8.36
CA VAL A 106 -9.30 -10.31 -7.12
C VAL A 106 -10.19 -11.54 -7.01
N ASP A 107 -11.49 -11.40 -7.33
CA ASP A 107 -12.47 -12.49 -7.30
C ASP A 107 -12.10 -13.66 -8.25
N LEU A 108 -11.34 -13.42 -9.35
CA LEU A 108 -10.84 -14.48 -10.24
C LEU A 108 -9.94 -15.50 -9.53
N TYR A 109 -9.21 -15.06 -8.50
CA TYR A 109 -8.28 -15.90 -7.73
C TYR A 109 -8.90 -16.44 -6.44
N ASP A 110 -10.10 -15.98 -6.08
CA ASP A 110 -10.86 -16.35 -4.87
C ASP A 110 -9.99 -16.43 -3.60
N PRO A 111 -9.19 -15.38 -3.28
CA PRO A 111 -8.28 -15.43 -2.16
C PRO A 111 -9.02 -15.27 -0.82
N GLU A 112 -8.57 -15.97 0.20
CA GLU A 112 -9.05 -15.74 1.57
C GLU A 112 -8.53 -14.40 2.13
N TYR A 113 -7.29 -14.03 1.76
CA TYR A 113 -6.62 -12.81 2.23
C TYR A 113 -6.04 -12.02 1.06
N VAL A 114 -6.06 -10.69 1.19
CA VAL A 114 -5.46 -9.77 0.23
C VAL A 114 -4.52 -8.80 0.94
N ALA A 115 -3.28 -8.72 0.45
CA ALA A 115 -2.37 -7.66 0.85
C ALA A 115 -2.62 -6.42 -0.02
N VAL A 116 -2.85 -5.26 0.60
CA VAL A 116 -2.90 -3.95 -0.05
C VAL A 116 -1.66 -3.18 0.36
N LEU A 117 -0.83 -2.83 -0.63
CA LEU A 117 0.52 -2.34 -0.42
C LEU A 117 0.71 -0.98 -1.09
N SER A 118 1.39 -0.05 -0.43
CA SER A 118 1.89 1.17 -1.05
C SER A 118 3.10 0.87 -1.93
N GLY A 119 3.07 1.31 -3.18
CA GLY A 119 4.13 1.09 -4.18
C GLY A 119 5.22 2.15 -4.19
N ASP A 120 5.27 3.04 -3.19
CA ASP A 120 6.07 4.25 -3.21
C ASP A 120 6.97 4.44 -1.97
N HIS A 121 7.22 3.36 -1.21
CA HIS A 121 8.07 3.34 -0.03
C HIS A 121 9.29 2.42 -0.21
N ILE A 122 10.35 2.71 0.53
CA ILE A 122 11.59 1.92 0.60
C ILE A 122 11.60 1.13 1.90
N TYR A 123 11.54 -0.20 1.81
CA TYR A 123 11.54 -1.09 2.97
C TYR A 123 11.80 -2.54 2.55
N LYS A 124 12.22 -3.37 3.50
CA LYS A 124 12.34 -4.83 3.32
C LYS A 124 11.49 -5.52 4.37
N MET A 125 10.46 -6.26 3.94
CA MET A 125 9.48 -6.89 4.82
C MET A 125 9.08 -8.27 4.29
N ASP A 126 8.95 -9.23 5.20
CA ASP A 126 8.32 -10.53 4.93
C ASP A 126 6.84 -10.46 5.30
N TYR A 127 5.98 -10.39 4.29
CA TYR A 127 4.52 -10.33 4.48
C TYR A 127 3.94 -11.64 5.02
N ALA A 128 4.64 -12.79 4.87
CA ALA A 128 4.16 -14.06 5.40
C ALA A 128 4.11 -14.05 6.93
N VAL A 129 5.04 -13.33 7.58
CA VAL A 129 5.02 -13.15 9.05
C VAL A 129 3.80 -12.34 9.48
N MET A 130 3.51 -11.25 8.77
CA MET A 130 2.33 -10.42 9.03
C MET A 130 1.03 -11.19 8.76
N LEU A 131 0.96 -11.99 7.69
CA LEU A 131 -0.18 -12.83 7.38
C LEU A 131 -0.42 -13.89 8.46
N ARG A 132 0.64 -14.49 8.99
CA ARG A 132 0.52 -15.45 10.10
C ARG A 132 -0.13 -14.79 11.32
N ARG A 133 0.33 -13.60 11.69
CA ARG A 133 -0.26 -12.82 12.78
C ARG A 133 -1.72 -12.46 12.51
N HIS A 134 -2.06 -12.10 11.27
CA HIS A 134 -3.43 -11.84 10.85
C HIS A 134 -4.34 -13.06 11.09
N LYS A 135 -3.90 -14.24 10.66
CA LYS A 135 -4.62 -15.52 10.85
C LYS A 135 -4.77 -15.88 12.33
N GLU A 136 -3.69 -15.80 13.09
CA GLU A 136 -3.69 -16.12 14.53
C GLU A 136 -4.67 -15.24 15.33
N THR A 137 -4.78 -13.99 14.95
CA THR A 137 -5.68 -13.05 15.64
C THR A 137 -7.11 -13.13 15.12
N GLY A 138 -7.36 -13.72 13.96
CA GLY A 138 -8.67 -13.70 13.31
C GLY A 138 -9.14 -12.27 12.98
N ALA A 139 -8.21 -11.40 12.60
CA ALA A 139 -8.51 -10.01 12.31
C ALA A 139 -9.26 -9.85 10.99
N ALA A 140 -10.09 -8.81 10.87
CA ALA A 140 -10.64 -8.38 9.60
C ALA A 140 -9.61 -7.58 8.78
N CYS A 141 -8.74 -6.82 9.49
CA CYS A 141 -7.62 -6.11 8.91
C CYS A 141 -6.42 -6.13 9.87
N THR A 142 -5.23 -6.31 9.33
CA THR A 142 -3.97 -6.07 10.03
C THR A 142 -3.21 -4.97 9.32
N ILE A 143 -2.73 -3.96 10.06
CA ILE A 143 -2.02 -2.79 9.54
C ILE A 143 -0.58 -2.84 10.02
N ALA A 144 0.38 -2.79 9.09
CA ALA A 144 1.77 -2.62 9.46
C ALA A 144 2.01 -1.21 9.98
N VAL A 145 2.68 -1.12 11.12
CA VAL A 145 2.89 0.13 11.85
C VAL A 145 4.33 0.27 12.31
N MET A 146 4.79 1.50 12.42
CA MET A 146 6.11 1.84 12.96
C MET A 146 6.01 3.08 13.84
N GLU A 147 6.83 3.12 14.88
CA GLU A 147 6.98 4.34 15.68
C GLU A 147 7.83 5.36 14.91
N VAL A 148 7.28 6.56 14.74
CA VAL A 148 7.96 7.68 14.08
C VAL A 148 8.27 8.78 15.09
N PRO A 149 9.23 9.67 14.81
CA PRO A 149 9.42 10.87 15.62
C PRO A 149 8.11 11.67 15.75
N TRP A 150 7.79 12.13 16.95
CA TRP A 150 6.55 12.89 17.21
C TRP A 150 6.36 14.10 16.29
N ALA A 151 7.45 14.75 15.92
CA ALA A 151 7.43 15.88 14.97
C ALA A 151 6.95 15.51 13.57
N GLU A 152 7.03 14.22 13.20
CA GLU A 152 6.62 13.72 11.89
C GLU A 152 5.25 13.02 11.92
N ALA A 153 4.72 12.71 13.10
CA ALA A 153 3.50 11.92 13.26
C ALA A 153 2.30 12.49 12.49
N SER A 154 2.16 13.82 12.43
CA SER A 154 1.07 14.49 11.70
C SER A 154 1.09 14.27 10.16
N ARG A 155 2.14 13.64 9.63
CA ARG A 155 2.25 13.34 8.18
C ARG A 155 1.61 12.01 7.79
N PHE A 156 1.30 11.16 8.77
CA PHE A 156 0.86 9.78 8.58
C PHE A 156 -0.53 9.52 9.18
N GLY A 157 -1.14 8.42 8.79
CA GLY A 157 -2.25 7.85 9.54
C GLY A 157 -1.73 7.32 10.88
N ILE A 158 -2.26 7.82 11.99
CA ILE A 158 -1.81 7.51 13.35
C ILE A 158 -2.81 6.62 14.05
N MET A 159 -2.30 5.62 14.77
CA MET A 159 -3.11 4.66 15.51
C MET A 159 -2.84 4.70 16.99
N SER A 160 -3.92 4.47 17.77
CA SER A 160 -3.85 4.05 19.16
C SER A 160 -4.20 2.57 19.24
N VAL A 161 -3.49 1.83 20.08
CA VAL A 161 -3.68 0.40 20.29
C VAL A 161 -3.84 0.08 21.78
N ASP A 162 -4.48 -1.04 22.08
CA ASP A 162 -4.52 -1.60 23.42
C ASP A 162 -3.29 -2.48 23.72
N GLY A 163 -3.30 -3.15 24.89
CA GLY A 163 -2.19 -4.01 25.34
C GLY A 163 -1.95 -5.27 24.47
N GLU A 164 -2.86 -5.61 23.56
CA GLU A 164 -2.77 -6.75 22.65
C GLU A 164 -2.52 -6.33 21.20
N ASP A 165 -2.16 -5.07 20.96
CA ASP A 165 -2.02 -4.44 19.65
C ASP A 165 -3.32 -4.37 18.83
N ARG A 166 -4.49 -4.46 19.46
CA ARG A 166 -5.76 -4.16 18.80
C ARG A 166 -5.88 -2.66 18.59
N ILE A 167 -6.20 -2.25 17.37
CA ILE A 167 -6.39 -0.83 17.04
C ILE A 167 -7.70 -0.35 17.64
N THR A 168 -7.62 0.67 18.48
CA THR A 168 -8.76 1.30 19.16
C THR A 168 -9.15 2.63 18.54
N GLU A 169 -8.19 3.33 17.91
CA GLU A 169 -8.42 4.60 17.25
C GLU A 169 -7.50 4.73 16.03
N PHE A 170 -8.01 5.34 14.97
CA PHE A 170 -7.24 5.69 13.78
C PHE A 170 -7.55 7.14 13.38
N ALA A 171 -6.52 7.93 13.09
CA ALA A 171 -6.66 9.31 12.63
C ALA A 171 -5.74 9.57 11.43
N GLU A 172 -6.30 9.92 10.28
CA GLU A 172 -5.54 10.25 9.08
C GLU A 172 -4.96 11.65 9.18
N LYS A 173 -3.64 11.75 9.24
CA LYS A 173 -2.86 13.01 9.30
C LYS A 173 -3.38 14.02 10.34
N PRO A 174 -3.49 13.62 11.61
CA PRO A 174 -4.04 14.48 12.65
C PRO A 174 -3.13 15.69 12.90
N LYS A 175 -3.74 16.86 13.15
CA LYS A 175 -2.96 18.06 13.54
C LYS A 175 -2.29 17.88 14.91
N GLU A 176 -2.97 17.20 15.81
CA GLU A 176 -2.50 16.86 17.15
C GLU A 176 -2.54 15.35 17.34
N PRO A 177 -1.44 14.64 17.01
CA PRO A 177 -1.41 13.19 17.13
C PRO A 177 -1.43 12.74 18.58
N LYS A 178 -2.29 11.76 18.91
CA LYS A 178 -2.38 11.15 20.25
C LYS A 178 -1.33 10.05 20.46
N SER A 179 -0.72 9.58 19.39
CA SER A 179 0.28 8.52 19.36
C SER A 179 1.30 8.85 18.26
N ASN A 180 2.45 8.20 18.28
CA ASN A 180 3.44 8.25 17.20
C ASN A 180 3.52 6.93 16.43
N LEU A 181 2.53 6.05 16.59
CA LEU A 181 2.44 4.78 15.88
C LEU A 181 1.80 5.02 14.50
N ALA A 182 2.64 5.09 13.49
CA ALA A 182 2.27 5.47 12.12
C ALA A 182 1.93 4.26 11.25
N SER A 183 0.89 4.38 10.43
CA SER A 183 0.61 3.43 9.36
C SER A 183 1.70 3.47 8.29
N MET A 184 2.17 2.31 7.89
CA MET A 184 3.11 2.17 6.77
C MET A 184 2.39 2.11 5.40
N GLY A 185 1.05 2.18 5.36
CA GLY A 185 0.30 1.96 4.11
C GLY A 185 0.39 0.52 3.60
N ILE A 186 0.57 -0.43 4.50
CA ILE A 186 0.68 -1.86 4.24
C ILE A 186 -0.38 -2.57 5.06
N TYR A 187 -1.30 -3.23 4.38
CA TYR A 187 -2.47 -3.84 5.00
C TYR A 187 -2.59 -5.29 4.56
N ILE A 188 -3.07 -6.17 5.46
CA ILE A 188 -3.60 -7.49 5.12
C ILE A 188 -5.06 -7.50 5.54
N PHE A 189 -5.94 -7.82 4.61
CA PHE A 189 -7.38 -7.92 4.84
C PHE A 189 -7.86 -9.35 4.63
N THR A 190 -8.85 -9.75 5.40
CA THR A 190 -9.76 -10.84 5.03
C THR A 190 -10.60 -10.36 3.85
N TRP A 191 -10.48 -11.02 2.67
CA TRP A 191 -11.04 -10.51 1.41
C TRP A 191 -12.55 -10.27 1.46
N SER A 192 -13.31 -11.21 2.01
CA SER A 192 -14.77 -11.05 2.13
C SER A 192 -15.17 -9.77 2.88
N LYS A 193 -14.41 -9.42 3.93
CA LYS A 193 -14.63 -8.19 4.70
C LYS A 193 -14.26 -6.95 3.90
N LEU A 194 -13.06 -6.91 3.33
CA LEU A 194 -12.64 -5.77 2.52
C LEU A 194 -13.63 -5.51 1.38
N ARG A 195 -14.05 -6.56 0.68
CA ARG A 195 -15.00 -6.48 -0.44
C ARG A 195 -16.32 -5.83 -0.03
N GLU A 196 -16.86 -6.21 1.13
CA GLU A 196 -18.08 -5.62 1.69
C GLU A 196 -17.95 -4.11 1.89
N TYR A 197 -16.87 -3.68 2.54
CA TYR A 197 -16.62 -2.27 2.81
C TYR A 197 -16.33 -1.45 1.55
N LEU A 198 -15.62 -2.02 0.56
CA LEU A 198 -15.37 -1.35 -0.72
C LEU A 198 -16.65 -1.08 -1.50
N VAL A 199 -17.57 -2.05 -1.52
CA VAL A 199 -18.88 -1.90 -2.18
C VAL A 199 -19.75 -0.86 -1.47
N ALA A 200 -19.75 -0.86 -0.14
CA ALA A 200 -20.48 0.12 0.65
C ALA A 200 -19.90 1.54 0.49
N ASP A 201 -18.58 1.67 0.46
CA ASP A 201 -17.88 2.94 0.30
C ASP A 201 -18.14 3.58 -1.07
N GLU A 202 -18.12 2.80 -2.16
CA GLU A 202 -18.42 3.32 -3.50
C GLU A 202 -19.88 3.75 -3.66
N ALA A 203 -20.79 3.16 -2.88
CA ALA A 203 -22.21 3.55 -2.86
C ALA A 203 -22.47 4.87 -2.10
N ASP A 204 -21.53 5.31 -1.27
CA ASP A 204 -21.60 6.57 -0.53
C ASP A 204 -21.05 7.75 -1.37
N PRO A 205 -21.93 8.67 -1.85
CA PRO A 205 -21.49 9.80 -2.66
C PRO A 205 -20.65 10.84 -1.88
N THR A 206 -20.58 10.73 -0.56
CA THR A 206 -19.80 11.63 0.30
C THR A 206 -18.42 11.07 0.60
N SER A 207 -18.13 9.81 0.23
CA SER A 207 -16.84 9.19 0.44
C SER A 207 -15.74 9.82 -0.43
N GLU A 208 -14.55 9.95 0.15
CA GLU A 208 -13.33 10.28 -0.59
C GLU A 208 -12.67 9.04 -1.21
N ASN A 209 -13.27 7.85 -1.03
CA ASN A 209 -12.78 6.56 -1.52
C ASN A 209 -11.32 6.25 -1.09
N ASP A 210 -10.98 6.57 0.14
CA ASP A 210 -9.64 6.43 0.70
C ASP A 210 -9.62 5.45 1.87
N PHE A 211 -8.54 4.63 1.97
CA PHE A 211 -8.42 3.66 3.05
C PHE A 211 -8.38 4.33 4.42
N GLY A 212 -7.56 5.37 4.57
CA GLY A 212 -7.38 6.04 5.86
C GLY A 212 -8.56 6.90 6.27
N LYS A 213 -9.26 7.52 5.31
CA LYS A 213 -10.39 8.41 5.62
C LYS A 213 -11.73 7.70 5.72
N ASN A 214 -11.91 6.61 4.97
CA ASN A 214 -13.22 5.96 4.84
C ASN A 214 -13.19 4.51 5.31
N ILE A 215 -12.40 3.63 4.68
CA ILE A 215 -12.47 2.18 4.93
C ILE A 215 -12.09 1.83 6.37
N ILE A 216 -10.92 2.26 6.85
CA ILE A 216 -10.43 1.93 8.20
C ILE A 216 -11.35 2.50 9.29
N PRO A 217 -11.77 3.79 9.23
CA PRO A 217 -12.74 4.32 10.19
C PRO A 217 -14.09 3.61 10.15
N ALA A 218 -14.62 3.23 8.98
CA ALA A 218 -15.87 2.50 8.85
C ALA A 218 -15.77 1.10 9.51
N MET A 219 -14.67 0.36 9.26
CA MET A 219 -14.43 -0.93 9.90
C MET A 219 -14.33 -0.82 11.42
N LEU A 220 -13.61 0.20 11.93
CA LEU A 220 -13.51 0.46 13.37
C LEU A 220 -14.88 0.81 13.97
N GLY A 221 -15.63 1.69 13.31
CA GLY A 221 -16.96 2.09 13.75
C GLY A 221 -17.97 0.94 13.80
N ALA A 222 -17.81 -0.05 12.92
CA ALA A 222 -18.60 -1.27 12.92
C ALA A 222 -18.15 -2.32 13.95
N GLY A 223 -17.07 -2.04 14.69
CA GLY A 223 -16.52 -2.94 15.72
C GLY A 223 -15.70 -4.12 15.17
N GLU A 224 -15.30 -4.07 13.89
CA GLU A 224 -14.42 -5.07 13.31
C GLU A 224 -13.10 -5.16 14.08
N LYS A 225 -12.49 -6.34 14.06
CA LYS A 225 -11.21 -6.56 14.72
C LYS A 225 -10.07 -6.10 13.82
N LEU A 226 -9.47 -4.96 14.13
CA LEU A 226 -8.29 -4.44 13.46
C LEU A 226 -7.07 -4.58 14.37
N MET A 227 -5.96 -5.10 13.82
CA MET A 227 -4.72 -5.35 14.57
C MET A 227 -3.57 -4.54 14.01
N ALA A 228 -2.72 -4.03 14.87
CA ALA A 228 -1.44 -3.46 14.48
C ALA A 228 -0.38 -4.57 14.42
N TYR A 229 0.44 -4.53 13.36
CA TYR A 229 1.65 -5.33 13.24
C TYR A 229 2.86 -4.41 13.37
N ARG A 230 3.54 -4.44 14.51
CA ARG A 230 4.73 -3.62 14.74
C ARG A 230 5.89 -4.11 13.90
N PHE A 231 6.25 -3.32 12.90
CA PHE A 231 7.39 -3.59 12.05
C PHE A 231 8.68 -3.10 12.70
N HIS A 232 9.69 -3.96 12.68
CA HIS A 232 11.04 -3.65 13.14
C HIS A 232 12.01 -3.81 11.98
N GLY A 233 12.38 -2.71 11.35
CA GLY A 233 13.26 -2.70 10.19
C GLY A 233 13.37 -1.32 9.57
N TYR A 234 14.13 -1.24 8.48
CA TYR A 234 14.22 0.00 7.73
C TYR A 234 12.94 0.25 6.92
N TRP A 235 12.37 1.41 7.08
CA TRP A 235 11.25 1.91 6.27
C TRP A 235 11.37 3.42 6.09
N LYS A 236 11.14 3.90 4.86
CA LYS A 236 11.19 5.33 4.54
C LYS A 236 10.11 5.67 3.50
N ASP A 237 9.25 6.64 3.81
CA ASP A 237 8.43 7.32 2.80
C ASP A 237 9.33 8.31 2.04
N VAL A 238 9.63 7.98 0.79
CA VAL A 238 10.46 8.81 -0.09
C VAL A 238 9.60 9.80 -0.88
N GLY A 239 8.68 10.47 -0.21
CA GLY A 239 7.73 11.41 -0.79
C GLY A 239 8.28 12.81 -1.05
N THR A 240 9.50 13.13 -0.63
CA THR A 240 10.18 14.42 -0.87
C THR A 240 11.60 14.18 -1.37
N ILE A 241 12.21 15.17 -2.03
CA ILE A 241 13.59 15.07 -2.52
C ILE A 241 14.56 14.76 -1.36
N ASN A 242 14.40 15.44 -0.22
CA ASN A 242 15.25 15.20 0.95
C ASN A 242 15.12 13.77 1.46
N SER A 243 13.87 13.26 1.63
CA SER A 243 13.67 11.88 2.12
C SER A 243 14.17 10.84 1.11
N LEU A 244 14.08 11.11 -0.20
CA LEU A 244 14.64 10.24 -1.23
C LEU A 244 16.18 10.25 -1.19
N TRP A 245 16.78 11.43 -1.02
CA TRP A 245 18.23 11.56 -0.88
C TRP A 245 18.72 10.85 0.39
N ASP A 246 18.11 11.11 1.53
CA ASP A 246 18.45 10.46 2.80
C ASP A 246 18.37 8.93 2.68
N ALA A 247 17.29 8.40 2.06
CA ALA A 247 17.15 6.96 1.87
C ALA A 247 18.25 6.36 1.00
N ASN A 248 18.70 7.08 -0.06
CA ASN A 248 19.83 6.65 -0.87
C ASN A 248 21.13 6.65 -0.04
N MET A 249 21.32 7.64 0.82
CA MET A 249 22.50 7.72 1.68
C MET A 249 22.48 6.66 2.79
N ASP A 250 21.32 6.44 3.42
CA ASP A 250 21.16 5.40 4.44
C ASP A 250 21.56 4.02 3.91
N LEU A 251 21.13 3.66 2.69
CA LEU A 251 21.47 2.37 2.07
C LEU A 251 22.89 2.31 1.54
N SER A 252 23.51 3.44 1.17
CA SER A 252 24.92 3.47 0.76
C SER A 252 25.86 3.16 1.93
N LEU A 253 25.49 3.54 3.15
CA LEU A 253 26.27 3.29 4.37
C LEU A 253 26.22 1.83 4.83
N ILE A 254 25.21 1.05 4.43
CA ILE A 254 25.12 -0.38 4.75
C ILE A 254 26.21 -1.19 4.08
N HIS A 255 26.77 -0.69 2.98
CA HIS A 255 27.83 -1.36 2.23
C HIS A 255 29.25 -0.94 2.64
N ILE A 256 29.38 -0.01 3.58
CA ILE A 256 30.66 0.45 4.14
C ILE A 256 30.91 -0.21 5.51
#